data_41768c8b52ce9954707c7b2927996345
#
_entry.id   41768c8b52ce9954707c7b2927996345
#
_cell.length_a   1.000
_cell.length_b   1.000
_cell.length_c   1.000
_cell.angle_alpha   90.00
_cell.angle_beta   90.00
_cell.angle_gamma   90.00
#
_symmetry.space_group_name_H-M   'P 1'
#
loop_
_entity.id
_entity.type
_entity.pdbx_description
1 polymer ?
#
loop_
_entity_poly.entity_id
_entity_poly.type
_entity_poly.pdbx_seq_one_letter_code
_entity_poly.pdbx_strand_id
1 'polypeptide(L)'
;MLNECRKAMRITTEAYDGELCSLMDAGARDLRIAGVKLPGTVSFQLVTSTVGTVTTSYYQDDSTLTDALVMRAIFTYARMLFGSPDDFERLKESYGVQKVQLMHATGYTDYGEPEPEPNGDGETDPEEEGDG
;
A
#
# COMPACT_ATOMS: atom_id res chain seq x y z
N MET A 1 0.48 -9.79 -6.40
CA MET A 1 0.61 -9.25 -5.05
C MET A 1 0.29 -10.27 -3.96
N LEU A 2 -0.79 -11.01 -4.11
CA LEU A 2 -1.17 -12.02 -3.12
C LEU A 2 -0.10 -13.09 -2.94
N ASN A 3 0.46 -13.58 -4.05
CA ASN A 3 1.50 -14.60 -4.00
C ASN A 3 2.76 -14.08 -3.28
N GLU A 4 3.14 -12.85 -3.56
CA GLU A 4 4.28 -12.22 -2.89
C GLU A 4 4.03 -12.05 -1.41
N CYS A 5 2.79 -11.72 -1.03
CA CYS A 5 2.43 -11.59 0.37
C CYS A 5 2.56 -12.91 1.10
N ARG A 6 2.05 -14.00 0.50
CA ARG A 6 2.20 -15.34 1.09
C ARG A 6 3.67 -15.68 1.31
N LYS A 7 4.51 -15.39 0.32
CA LYS A 7 5.95 -15.66 0.43
C LYS A 7 6.59 -14.83 1.54
N ALA A 8 6.24 -13.54 1.62
CA ALA A 8 6.79 -12.66 2.64
C ALA A 8 6.41 -13.11 4.04
N MET A 9 5.25 -13.72 4.19
CA MET A 9 4.75 -14.20 5.48
C MET A 9 5.03 -15.68 5.71
N ARG A 10 5.68 -16.33 4.76
CA ARG A 10 6.03 -17.76 4.83
C ARG A 10 4.81 -18.64 4.95
N ILE A 11 3.74 -18.27 4.26
CA ILE A 11 2.50 -19.04 4.23
C ILE A 11 2.51 -19.87 2.95
N THR A 12 2.30 -21.18 3.09
CA THR A 12 2.33 -22.10 1.96
C THR A 12 0.95 -22.60 1.55
N THR A 13 -0.09 -22.21 2.28
CA THR A 13 -1.47 -22.61 2.00
C THR A 13 -2.27 -21.41 1.51
N GLU A 14 -3.36 -21.69 0.78
CA GLU A 14 -4.27 -20.64 0.34
C GLU A 14 -5.42 -20.41 1.34
N ALA A 15 -5.40 -21.12 2.46
CA ALA A 15 -6.48 -21.05 3.45
C ALA A 15 -6.68 -19.65 4.04
N TYR A 16 -5.63 -18.83 4.04
CA TYR A 16 -5.69 -17.49 4.63
C TYR A 16 -5.82 -16.38 3.59
N ASP A 17 -6.05 -16.72 2.33
CA ASP A 17 -6.06 -15.72 1.26
C ASP A 17 -7.07 -14.61 1.51
N GLY A 18 -8.25 -14.96 2.02
CA GLY A 18 -9.28 -13.96 2.31
C GLY A 18 -8.81 -12.93 3.32
N GLU A 19 -8.18 -13.40 4.40
CA GLU A 19 -7.65 -12.51 5.41
C GLU A 19 -6.50 -11.68 4.86
N LEU A 20 -5.60 -12.29 4.10
CA LEU A 20 -4.47 -11.57 3.52
C LEU A 20 -4.92 -10.49 2.57
N CYS A 21 -5.88 -10.79 1.70
CA CYS A 21 -6.43 -9.79 0.77
C CYS A 21 -7.06 -8.63 1.52
N SER A 22 -7.81 -8.91 2.58
CA SER A 22 -8.43 -7.88 3.41
C SER A 22 -7.38 -7.01 4.08
N LEU A 23 -6.33 -7.62 4.62
CA LEU A 23 -5.27 -6.87 5.30
C LEU A 23 -4.47 -6.02 4.33
N MET A 24 -4.18 -6.53 3.13
CA MET A 24 -3.48 -5.74 2.12
C MET A 24 -4.31 -4.56 1.65
N ASP A 25 -5.60 -4.76 1.46
CA ASP A 25 -6.49 -3.67 1.08
C ASP A 25 -6.54 -2.62 2.18
N ALA A 26 -6.65 -3.04 3.43
CA ALA A 26 -6.65 -2.12 4.57
C ALA A 26 -5.32 -1.36 4.68
N GLY A 27 -4.20 -2.03 4.45
CA GLY A 27 -2.89 -1.39 4.46
C GLY A 27 -2.77 -0.33 3.38
N ALA A 28 -3.25 -0.63 2.17
CA ALA A 28 -3.25 0.33 1.09
C ALA A 28 -4.10 1.55 1.43
N ARG A 29 -5.25 1.34 2.06
CA ARG A 29 -6.12 2.45 2.49
C ARG A 29 -5.46 3.29 3.58
N ASP A 30 -4.78 2.63 4.52
CA ASP A 30 -4.08 3.35 5.58
C ASP A 30 -3.02 4.29 5.00
N LEU A 31 -2.26 3.81 4.00
CA LEU A 31 -1.27 4.64 3.34
C LEU A 31 -1.92 5.82 2.62
N ARG A 32 -3.04 5.60 1.94
CA ARG A 32 -3.75 6.68 1.25
C ARG A 32 -4.26 7.73 2.23
N ILE A 33 -4.81 7.30 3.36
CA ILE A 33 -5.27 8.22 4.40
C ILE A 33 -4.11 9.06 4.92
N ALA A 34 -2.91 8.48 5.00
CA ALA A 34 -1.73 9.19 5.44
C ALA A 34 -1.17 10.15 4.38
N GLY A 35 -1.73 10.16 3.17
CA GLY A 35 -1.28 11.04 2.10
C GLY A 35 -0.33 10.40 1.11
N VAL A 36 -0.13 9.10 1.17
CA VAL A 36 0.73 8.40 0.22
C VAL A 36 -0.04 8.14 -1.06
N LYS A 37 0.55 8.54 -2.18
CA LYS A 37 -0.01 8.29 -3.50
C LYS A 37 0.55 6.95 -3.99
N LEU A 38 -0.34 5.98 -4.15
CA LEU A 38 0.09 4.65 -4.58
C LEU A 38 0.30 4.64 -6.10
N PRO A 39 1.45 4.13 -6.58
CA PRO A 39 1.72 4.05 -8.02
C PRO A 39 1.08 2.82 -8.66
N GLY A 40 -0.11 2.47 -8.23
CA GLY A 40 -0.85 1.34 -8.74
C GLY A 40 -2.02 1.05 -7.83
N THR A 41 -2.74 -0.03 -8.11
CA THR A 41 -3.92 -0.39 -7.35
C THR A 41 -3.72 -1.70 -6.62
N VAL A 42 -4.42 -1.85 -5.50
CA VAL A 42 -4.55 -3.11 -4.77
C VAL A 42 -6.00 -3.53 -4.95
N SER A 43 -6.22 -4.64 -5.64
CA SER A 43 -7.56 -5.09 -5.98
C SER A 43 -7.61 -6.61 -6.02
N PHE A 44 -8.54 -7.18 -5.29
CA PHE A 44 -8.75 -8.63 -5.24
C PHE A 44 -10.23 -8.91 -5.43
N GLN A 45 -10.52 -10.02 -6.10
CA GLN A 45 -11.90 -10.41 -6.38
C GLN A 45 -12.08 -11.88 -6.06
N LEU A 46 -13.12 -12.18 -5.29
CA LEU A 46 -13.47 -13.57 -4.99
C LEU A 46 -14.23 -14.14 -6.19
N VAL A 47 -13.69 -15.20 -6.77
CA VAL A 47 -14.31 -15.89 -7.89
C VAL A 47 -14.82 -17.23 -7.39
N THR A 48 -16.09 -17.49 -7.61
CA THR A 48 -16.75 -18.72 -7.16
C THR A 48 -17.28 -19.46 -8.38
N SER A 49 -17.04 -20.77 -8.42
CA SER A 49 -17.49 -21.64 -9.50
C SER A 49 -18.16 -22.85 -8.89
N THR A 50 -19.32 -23.22 -9.45
CA THR A 50 -20.08 -24.38 -9.00
C THR A 50 -20.23 -25.34 -10.16
N VAL A 51 -19.78 -26.56 -9.96
CA VAL A 51 -19.93 -27.65 -10.94
C VAL A 51 -20.67 -28.78 -10.22
N GLY A 52 -21.91 -29.01 -10.61
CA GLY A 52 -22.75 -29.99 -9.92
C GLY A 52 -23.03 -29.53 -8.50
N THR A 53 -22.58 -30.33 -7.52
CA THR A 53 -22.74 -29.99 -6.11
C THR A 53 -21.45 -29.46 -5.51
N VAL A 54 -20.40 -29.31 -6.30
CA VAL A 54 -19.10 -28.87 -5.81
C VAL A 54 -18.93 -27.38 -6.12
N THR A 55 -18.68 -26.59 -5.07
CA THR A 55 -18.40 -25.16 -5.20
C THR A 55 -16.97 -24.90 -4.80
N THR A 56 -16.24 -24.24 -5.68
CA THR A 56 -14.85 -23.84 -5.41
C THR A 56 -14.75 -22.33 -5.51
N SER A 57 -13.85 -21.76 -4.72
CA SER A 57 -13.62 -20.32 -4.71
C SER A 57 -12.12 -20.05 -4.66
N TYR A 58 -11.73 -18.94 -5.30
CA TYR A 58 -10.35 -18.47 -5.21
C TYR A 58 -10.35 -16.95 -5.33
N TYR A 59 -9.26 -16.33 -4.91
CA TYR A 59 -9.11 -14.88 -5.03
C TYR A 59 -8.30 -14.56 -6.27
N GLN A 60 -8.92 -13.76 -7.15
CA GLN A 60 -8.23 -13.25 -8.32
C GLN A 60 -7.54 -11.93 -7.95
N ASP A 61 -6.27 -11.86 -8.26
CA ASP A 61 -5.44 -10.70 -7.93
C ASP A 61 -5.37 -9.78 -9.15
N ASP A 62 -6.13 -8.70 -9.10
CA ASP A 62 -6.18 -7.71 -10.17
C ASP A 62 -5.32 -6.48 -9.83
N SER A 63 -4.45 -6.61 -8.84
CA SER A 63 -3.59 -5.51 -8.41
C SER A 63 -2.59 -5.12 -9.49
N THR A 64 -2.40 -3.82 -9.67
CA THR A 64 -1.41 -3.30 -10.61
C THR A 64 -0.19 -2.73 -9.89
N LEU A 65 -0.22 -2.67 -8.56
CA LEU A 65 0.88 -2.16 -7.76
C LEU A 65 2.08 -3.09 -7.86
N THR A 66 3.23 -2.53 -8.24
CA THR A 66 4.48 -3.28 -8.32
C THR A 66 5.64 -2.58 -7.60
N ASP A 67 5.40 -1.39 -7.06
CA ASP A 67 6.46 -0.65 -6.37
C ASP A 67 6.89 -1.38 -5.12
N ALA A 68 8.18 -1.69 -5.03
CA ALA A 68 8.71 -2.53 -3.97
C ALA A 68 8.58 -1.89 -2.58
N LEU A 69 8.77 -0.58 -2.48
CA LEU A 69 8.70 0.10 -1.19
C LEU A 69 7.28 0.14 -0.66
N VAL A 70 6.33 0.41 -1.53
CA VAL A 70 4.91 0.44 -1.14
C VAL A 70 4.44 -0.97 -0.78
N MET A 71 4.79 -1.96 -1.59
CA MET A 71 4.43 -3.35 -1.29
C MET A 71 4.99 -3.80 0.03
N ARG A 72 6.24 -3.42 0.33
CA ARG A 72 6.88 -3.79 1.58
C ARG A 72 6.13 -3.20 2.77
N ALA A 73 5.69 -1.94 2.67
CA ALA A 73 4.91 -1.31 3.73
C ALA A 73 3.58 -2.03 3.93
N ILE A 74 2.91 -2.37 2.83
CA ILE A 74 1.63 -3.08 2.89
C ILE A 74 1.80 -4.47 3.52
N PHE A 75 2.87 -5.18 3.15
CA PHE A 75 3.12 -6.50 3.72
C PHE A 75 3.47 -6.42 5.21
N THR A 76 4.20 -5.39 5.62
CA THR A 76 4.49 -5.18 7.05
C THR A 76 3.20 -4.93 7.83
N TYR A 77 2.30 -4.13 7.26
CA TYR A 77 0.99 -3.88 7.85
C TYR A 77 0.21 -5.20 8.00
N ALA A 78 0.20 -6.00 6.94
CA ALA A 78 -0.51 -7.28 6.97
C ALA A 78 0.08 -8.21 8.04
N ARG A 79 1.40 -8.29 8.14
CA ARG A 79 2.06 -9.13 9.15
C ARG A 79 1.74 -8.67 10.56
N MET A 80 1.66 -7.36 10.75
CA MET A 80 1.37 -6.78 12.06
C MET A 80 0.01 -7.22 12.58
N LEU A 81 -0.95 -7.36 11.69
CA LEU A 81 -2.33 -7.65 12.06
C LEU A 81 -2.76 -9.10 11.80
N PHE A 82 -1.93 -9.89 11.13
CA PHE A 82 -2.28 -11.28 10.84
C PHE A 82 -2.05 -12.15 12.08
N GLY A 83 -3.10 -12.75 12.57
CA GLY A 83 -3.02 -13.54 13.80
C GLY A 83 -2.69 -12.65 14.99
N SER A 84 -1.79 -13.11 15.82
CA SER A 84 -1.34 -12.34 16.99
C SER A 84 0.17 -12.51 17.10
N PRO A 85 0.94 -11.82 16.25
CA PRO A 85 2.38 -12.02 16.21
C PRO A 85 3.05 -11.55 17.51
N ASP A 86 4.04 -12.32 17.97
CA ASP A 86 4.80 -11.98 19.17
C ASP A 86 5.59 -10.69 18.98
N ASP A 87 5.95 -10.38 17.72
CA ASP A 87 6.75 -9.22 17.39
C ASP A 87 5.89 -8.04 16.90
N PHE A 88 4.64 -7.97 17.40
CA PHE A 88 3.70 -6.92 16.99
C PHE A 88 4.28 -5.52 17.15
N GLU A 89 4.90 -5.23 18.29
CA GLU A 89 5.45 -3.89 18.56
C GLU A 89 6.58 -3.55 17.60
N ARG A 90 7.42 -4.52 17.29
CA ARG A 90 8.49 -4.31 16.31
C ARG A 90 7.94 -4.06 14.92
N LEU A 91 6.92 -4.82 14.53
CA LEU A 91 6.28 -4.65 13.23
C LEU A 91 5.57 -3.30 13.14
N LYS A 92 4.90 -2.90 14.23
CA LYS A 92 4.21 -1.62 14.29
C LYS A 92 5.21 -0.46 14.10
N GLU A 93 6.34 -0.54 14.77
CA GLU A 93 7.38 0.47 14.66
C GLU A 93 7.96 0.49 13.24
N SER A 94 8.25 -0.68 12.69
CA SER A 94 8.77 -0.80 11.33
C SER A 94 7.79 -0.22 10.30
N TYR A 95 6.51 -0.54 10.43
CA TYR A 95 5.51 0.01 9.55
C TYR A 95 5.43 1.52 9.66
N GLY A 96 5.49 2.04 10.88
CA GLY A 96 5.46 3.49 11.11
C GLY A 96 6.61 4.20 10.41
N VAL A 97 7.81 3.64 10.47
CA VAL A 97 8.98 4.20 9.79
C VAL A 97 8.79 4.16 8.28
N GLN A 98 8.33 3.03 7.75
CA GLN A 98 8.10 2.89 6.31
C GLN A 98 7.05 3.88 5.82
N LYS A 99 5.97 4.03 6.57
CA LYS A 99 4.90 4.96 6.22
C LYS A 99 5.40 6.39 6.20
N VAL A 100 6.17 6.80 7.22
CA VAL A 100 6.73 8.15 7.28
C VAL A 100 7.66 8.41 6.10
N GLN A 101 8.48 7.44 5.74
CA GLN A 101 9.36 7.59 4.58
C GLN A 101 8.56 7.83 3.30
N LEU A 102 7.48 7.09 3.10
CA LEU A 102 6.63 7.27 1.92
C LEU A 102 5.90 8.61 1.94
N MET A 103 5.47 9.04 3.12
CA MET A 103 4.78 10.32 3.27
C MET A 103 5.66 11.52 2.91
N HIS A 104 6.96 11.37 3.07
CA HIS A 104 7.89 12.47 2.83
C HIS A 104 8.65 12.34 1.50
N ALA A 105 8.50 11.23 0.80
CA ALA A 105 9.20 11.02 -0.45
C ALA A 105 8.41 11.65 -1.61
N THR A 106 9.07 12.46 -2.44
CA THR A 106 8.41 13.21 -3.51
C THR A 106 7.73 12.27 -4.45
N GLY A 107 7.85 11.30 -4.89
CA GLY A 107 7.11 10.47 -5.82
C GLY A 107 5.91 9.75 -5.23
N TYR A 108 5.72 9.86 -3.91
CA TYR A 108 4.70 9.07 -3.21
C TYR A 108 3.66 9.91 -2.49
N THR A 109 3.55 11.20 -2.81
CA THR A 109 2.55 12.05 -2.19
C THR A 109 1.90 12.94 -3.23
N ASP A 110 0.62 13.22 -3.04
CA ASP A 110 -0.10 14.10 -3.97
C ASP A 110 0.41 15.53 -3.90
N TYR A 111 0.69 16.02 -2.73
CA TYR A 111 1.19 17.37 -2.56
C TYR A 111 2.71 17.44 -2.66
N GLY A 112 3.37 16.34 -2.82
CA GLY A 112 4.80 16.28 -3.10
C GLY A 112 5.09 16.32 -4.58
N GLU A 113 4.10 16.35 -5.43
CA GLU A 113 4.31 16.43 -6.86
C GLU A 113 4.94 17.74 -7.22
N PRO A 114 5.93 17.75 -8.11
CA PRO A 114 6.52 19.01 -8.54
C PRO A 114 5.46 19.83 -9.21
N GLU A 115 4.99 20.86 -8.54
CA GLU A 115 4.14 21.83 -9.15
C GLU A 115 4.97 22.58 -10.14
N PRO A 116 4.47 22.79 -11.27
CA PRO A 116 5.19 23.63 -12.17
C PRO A 116 5.32 24.98 -11.55
N GLU A 117 5.98 25.30 -11.02
CA GLU A 117 5.93 26.24 -10.10
C GLU A 117 6.02 27.33 -10.43
N PRO A 118 5.76 27.34 -10.30
CA PRO A 118 5.66 27.96 -10.38
C PRO A 118 6.05 28.81 -10.17
N ASN A 119 6.05 28.44 -10.37
CA ASN A 119 6.40 29.02 -10.26
C ASN A 119 6.79 29.68 -9.83
N GLY A 120 6.79 29.55 -9.88
CA GLY A 120 7.01 30.04 -9.63
C GLY A 120 7.19 30.56 -8.99
N ASP A 121 7.23 30.53 -9.19
CA ASP A 121 7.38 31.10 -8.80
C ASP A 121 7.41 31.67 -8.14
N GLY A 122 7.43 31.65 -8.23
CA GLY A 122 7.45 32.19 -7.93
C GLY A 122 7.48 32.65 -7.12
N GLU A 123 7.50 32.65 -7.24
CA GLU A 123 7.65 33.25 -6.90
C GLU A 123 7.76 34.02 -6.42
N THR A 124 7.81 34.12 -6.48
CA THR A 124 7.95 34.96 -6.35
C THR A 124 8.09 35.85 -5.84
N ASP A 125 8.09 35.77 -6.00
CA ASP A 125 8.35 36.65 -5.83
C ASP A 125 8.39 37.55 -5.37
N PRO A 126 8.32 37.54 -5.53
CA PRO A 126 8.45 38.45 -5.41
C PRO A 126 8.53 39.25 -4.95
N GLU A 127 8.56 38.84 -5.34
CA GLU A 127 8.76 39.60 -5.36
C GLU A 127 8.81 40.08 -5.06
N GLU A 128 8.87 39.81 -5.35
CA GLU A 128 9.00 40.45 -5.56
C GLU A 128 9.01 40.95 -5.31
N GLU A 129 9.02 40.71 -5.55
CA GLU A 129 9.11 41.45 -5.82
C GLU A 129 9.18 42.11 -5.67
N GLY A 130 9.29 41.99 -5.82
CA GLY A 130 9.39 42.65 -6.18
C GLY A 130 9.42 43.17 -6.03
N ASP A 131 9.47 42.99 -6.24
CA ASP A 131 9.55 43.33 -6.35
C ASP A 131 9.44 43.51 -6.36
N GLY A 132 9.37 43.23 -6.55
CA GLY A 132 9.23 43.25 -6.93
C GLY A 132 9.15 43.59 -6.85
#